data_0ba0b645d3caf7668809353f38fc6ae2
#
_entry.id   0ba0b645d3caf7668809353f38fc6ae2
#
_cell.length_a   1.000
_cell.length_b   1.000
_cell.length_c   1.000
_cell.angle_alpha   90.00
_cell.angle_beta   90.00
_cell.angle_gamma   90.00
#
_symmetry.space_group_name_H-M   'P 1'
#
loop_
_entity.id
_entity.type
_entity.pdbx_description
1 polymer ?
#
loop_
_entity_poly.entity_id
_entity_poly.type
_entity_poly.pdbx_seq_one_letter_code
_entity_poly.pdbx_strand_id
1 'polypeptide(L)'
;MEAARATGKTERIVVLIICLLGAVHVFVFSAAFPFFSVVDEQVHLDLAVRYSQGDIPRSLTPVCAEALPYLAIYGAPEYLNPPGGTNPPPPWKQPIASISEKLAAKEAAYQQIFTNHEAASPPLYYGVAGGWWDLGKLLKMDGASLLYWMRFLNVPLVALVAWLGWLAARMTFPENLFIRLAVPLLIAFLPQSTFYAINNDVLTPLTFGAAFVLLLKLFDAEKLSPLTAAAAGLALAAAFLTKSSNVPLVAACAVFVGMQILILAWRGKLSASLLPLLVLLITAALPMAAWMAWCKTNFGDYTGSSPKIAFLGWTQNPSQFWLSHPIFIGHGLWYFVKQNLTTFWQGEALWHRQPLALPGVDQTYVVLTLGAFALTMAALLLRPPAFTTPQQSALWLGFLCIVGSFSFFALLSVKYDFQDCFYPSRAHPFFVSGRLMLGMLVPFLVWFACGLDLLLKRFGYATKFFMLLGLLAFMLASEITIDLPVFSNEYNWFHL
;
A
#
# COMPACT_ATOMS: atom_id res chain seq x y z
N MET A 1 -15.11 31.83 19.78
CA MET A 1 -15.79 30.89 18.84
C MET A 1 -15.47 31.19 17.38
N GLU A 2 -15.52 32.44 16.91
CA GLU A 2 -15.16 32.82 15.55
C GLU A 2 -13.68 32.58 15.19
N ALA A 3 -12.73 32.91 16.07
CA ALA A 3 -11.30 32.67 15.85
C ALA A 3 -11.00 31.15 15.71
N ALA A 4 -11.65 30.29 16.49
CA ALA A 4 -11.47 28.83 16.37
C ALA A 4 -12.12 28.26 15.09
N ARG A 5 -13.20 28.87 14.58
CA ARG A 5 -13.80 28.54 13.28
C ARG A 5 -12.91 29.02 12.12
N ALA A 6 -12.31 30.20 12.23
CA ALA A 6 -11.38 30.75 11.23
C ALA A 6 -10.12 29.89 11.12
N THR A 7 -9.52 29.48 12.25
CA THR A 7 -8.35 28.57 12.26
C THR A 7 -8.68 27.21 11.64
N GLY A 8 -9.84 26.64 11.92
CA GLY A 8 -10.25 25.36 11.34
C GLY A 8 -10.52 25.41 9.83
N LYS A 9 -10.98 26.57 9.30
CA LYS A 9 -11.17 26.77 7.84
C LYS A 9 -9.83 26.91 7.13
N THR A 10 -8.91 27.68 7.69
CA THR A 10 -7.56 27.85 7.16
C THR A 10 -6.79 26.53 7.12
N GLU A 11 -6.85 25.72 8.19
CA GLU A 11 -6.21 24.41 8.23
C GLU A 11 -6.74 23.48 7.12
N ARG A 12 -8.06 23.45 6.89
CA ARG A 12 -8.63 22.65 5.80
C ARG A 12 -8.13 23.06 4.41
N ILE A 13 -7.99 24.37 4.18
CA ILE A 13 -7.43 24.89 2.92
C ILE A 13 -5.99 24.42 2.75
N VAL A 14 -5.17 24.53 3.80
CA VAL A 14 -3.77 24.02 3.78
C VAL A 14 -3.74 22.54 3.46
N VAL A 15 -4.60 21.74 4.08
CA VAL A 15 -4.66 20.28 3.82
C VAL A 15 -5.12 19.99 2.39
N LEU A 16 -6.06 20.73 1.82
CA LEU A 16 -6.44 20.60 0.42
C LEU A 16 -5.27 20.91 -0.53
N ILE A 17 -4.47 21.92 -0.21
CA ILE A 17 -3.22 22.21 -0.95
C ILE A 17 -2.24 21.05 -0.83
N ILE A 18 -2.07 20.47 0.36
CA ILE A 18 -1.22 19.28 0.54
C ILE A 18 -1.72 18.09 -0.28
N CYS A 19 -3.03 17.83 -0.30
CA CYS A 19 -3.64 16.81 -1.14
C CYS A 19 -3.37 17.04 -2.63
N LEU A 20 -3.47 18.30 -3.09
CA LEU A 20 -3.16 18.68 -4.46
C LEU A 20 -1.66 18.47 -4.78
N LEU A 21 -0.76 18.85 -3.87
CA LEU A 21 0.68 18.60 -4.04
C LEU A 21 0.98 17.11 -4.15
N GLY A 22 0.37 16.26 -3.31
CA GLY A 22 0.49 14.80 -3.41
C GLY A 22 -0.07 14.26 -4.74
N ALA A 23 -1.19 14.80 -5.21
CA ALA A 23 -1.75 14.45 -6.51
C ALA A 23 -0.79 14.80 -7.66
N VAL A 24 -0.20 16.02 -7.63
CA VAL A 24 0.80 16.45 -8.63
C VAL A 24 2.06 15.59 -8.56
N HIS A 25 2.55 15.29 -7.37
CA HIS A 25 3.71 14.41 -7.16
C HIS A 25 3.47 13.04 -7.82
N VAL A 26 2.40 12.36 -7.46
CA VAL A 26 2.06 11.04 -8.03
C VAL A 26 1.81 11.12 -9.53
N PHE A 27 1.17 12.19 -10.03
CA PHE A 27 0.98 12.38 -11.48
C PHE A 27 2.30 12.46 -12.23
N VAL A 28 3.24 13.29 -11.77
CA VAL A 28 4.54 13.50 -12.43
C VAL A 28 5.34 12.19 -12.46
N PHE A 29 5.43 11.48 -11.35
CA PHE A 29 6.17 10.22 -11.29
C PHE A 29 5.46 9.09 -12.05
N SER A 30 4.14 8.98 -11.99
CA SER A 30 3.37 8.02 -12.81
C SER A 30 3.56 8.24 -14.31
N ALA A 31 3.67 9.50 -14.74
CA ALA A 31 3.93 9.89 -16.12
C ALA A 31 5.38 9.62 -16.55
N ALA A 32 6.34 9.69 -15.60
CA ALA A 32 7.76 9.47 -15.89
C ALA A 32 8.15 8.00 -15.99
N PHE A 33 7.50 7.12 -15.21
CA PHE A 33 7.86 5.71 -15.20
C PHE A 33 7.43 4.98 -16.48
N PRO A 34 8.33 4.21 -17.13
CA PRO A 34 7.99 3.34 -18.24
C PRO A 34 6.99 2.27 -17.82
N PHE A 35 6.18 1.79 -18.77
CA PHE A 35 5.21 0.73 -18.48
C PHE A 35 5.90 -0.56 -18.05
N PHE A 36 5.29 -1.21 -17.08
CA PHE A 36 5.69 -2.52 -16.56
C PHE A 36 7.11 -2.55 -15.95
N SER A 37 7.57 -1.39 -15.46
CA SER A 37 8.85 -1.25 -14.74
C SER A 37 8.73 -1.49 -13.23
N VAL A 38 7.51 -1.54 -12.71
CA VAL A 38 7.22 -1.87 -11.32
C VAL A 38 6.67 -3.29 -11.21
N VAL A 39 7.02 -3.96 -10.13
CA VAL A 39 6.68 -5.38 -9.90
C VAL A 39 5.17 -5.64 -10.04
N ASP A 40 4.82 -6.67 -10.79
CA ASP A 40 3.46 -7.20 -11.00
C ASP A 40 2.50 -6.29 -11.77
N GLU A 41 2.93 -5.15 -12.33
CA GLU A 41 2.03 -4.22 -13.02
C GLU A 41 1.27 -4.88 -14.19
N GLN A 42 1.91 -5.84 -14.89
CA GLN A 42 1.32 -6.57 -16.02
C GLN A 42 0.10 -7.40 -15.59
N VAL A 43 0.22 -8.15 -14.50
CA VAL A 43 -0.86 -9.00 -14.00
C VAL A 43 -2.02 -8.17 -13.45
N HIS A 44 -1.73 -7.01 -12.87
CA HIS A 44 -2.75 -6.09 -12.37
C HIS A 44 -3.51 -5.41 -13.52
N LEU A 45 -2.83 -5.05 -14.63
CA LEU A 45 -3.50 -4.55 -15.83
C LEU A 45 -4.45 -5.60 -16.41
N ASP A 46 -3.97 -6.85 -16.60
CA ASP A 46 -4.79 -7.94 -17.13
C ASP A 46 -6.06 -8.15 -16.30
N LEU A 47 -5.93 -8.17 -14.97
CA LEU A 47 -7.10 -8.31 -14.10
C LEU A 47 -8.05 -7.12 -14.20
N ALA A 48 -7.55 -5.89 -14.26
CA ALA A 48 -8.40 -4.71 -14.41
C ALA A 48 -9.22 -4.78 -15.72
N VAL A 49 -8.58 -5.19 -16.83
CA VAL A 49 -9.23 -5.37 -18.12
C VAL A 49 -10.26 -6.51 -18.07
N ARG A 50 -9.97 -7.64 -17.42
CA ARG A 50 -10.96 -8.73 -17.23
C ARG A 50 -12.17 -8.26 -16.45
N TYR A 51 -11.95 -7.54 -15.35
CA TYR A 51 -13.06 -7.03 -14.53
C TYR A 51 -13.93 -6.02 -15.28
N SER A 52 -13.37 -5.22 -16.20
CA SER A 52 -14.18 -4.35 -17.09
C SER A 52 -15.12 -5.15 -17.99
N GLN A 53 -14.72 -6.36 -18.36
CA GLN A 53 -15.53 -7.29 -19.17
C GLN A 53 -16.50 -8.15 -18.33
N GLY A 54 -16.49 -8.00 -16.99
CA GLY A 54 -17.24 -8.88 -16.08
C GLY A 54 -16.65 -10.28 -15.94
N ASP A 55 -15.41 -10.51 -16.45
CA ASP A 55 -14.70 -11.78 -16.34
C ASP A 55 -13.96 -11.85 -15.01
N ILE A 56 -14.53 -12.54 -14.03
CA ILE A 56 -13.90 -12.81 -12.75
C ILE A 56 -13.19 -14.17 -12.84
N PRO A 57 -11.84 -14.23 -12.77
CA PRO A 57 -11.10 -15.47 -12.94
C PRO A 57 -11.49 -16.53 -11.91
N ARG A 58 -11.57 -17.79 -12.36
CA ARG A 58 -11.88 -18.96 -11.53
C ARG A 58 -10.71 -19.94 -11.40
N SER A 59 -9.63 -19.65 -12.09
CA SER A 59 -8.36 -20.40 -12.06
C SER A 59 -7.23 -19.49 -12.49
N LEU A 60 -5.97 -19.94 -12.39
CA LEU A 60 -4.88 -19.27 -13.06
C LEU A 60 -5.06 -19.41 -14.57
N THR A 61 -5.07 -18.30 -15.28
CA THR A 61 -5.32 -18.24 -16.73
C THR A 61 -4.24 -17.44 -17.45
N PRO A 62 -4.00 -17.70 -18.72
CA PRO A 62 -3.21 -16.80 -19.57
C PRO A 62 -3.81 -15.39 -19.61
N VAL A 63 -3.05 -14.43 -20.06
CA VAL A 63 -3.49 -13.03 -20.26
C VAL A 63 -4.73 -12.98 -21.17
N CYS A 64 -5.69 -12.11 -20.88
CA CYS A 64 -6.87 -11.94 -21.71
C CYS A 64 -6.53 -11.28 -23.05
N ALA A 65 -7.34 -11.57 -24.08
CA ALA A 65 -7.10 -11.11 -25.44
C ALA A 65 -7.03 -9.58 -25.56
N GLU A 66 -7.80 -8.84 -24.77
CA GLU A 66 -7.80 -7.37 -24.82
C GLU A 66 -6.55 -6.75 -24.17
N ALA A 67 -6.03 -7.34 -23.07
CA ALA A 67 -4.81 -6.85 -22.43
C ALA A 67 -3.54 -7.22 -23.19
N LEU A 68 -3.56 -8.32 -23.93
CA LEU A 68 -2.40 -8.91 -24.58
C LEU A 68 -1.64 -7.96 -25.51
N PRO A 69 -2.26 -7.18 -26.41
CA PRO A 69 -1.56 -6.21 -27.27
C PRO A 69 -0.80 -5.16 -26.48
N TYR A 70 -1.38 -4.67 -25.38
CA TYR A 70 -0.74 -3.66 -24.52
C TYR A 70 0.52 -4.24 -23.86
N LEU A 71 0.45 -5.44 -23.32
CA LEU A 71 1.59 -6.10 -22.69
C LEU A 71 2.69 -6.43 -23.69
N ALA A 72 2.32 -6.86 -24.90
CA ALA A 72 3.26 -7.22 -25.96
C ALA A 72 3.99 -6.01 -26.56
N ILE A 73 3.35 -4.84 -26.64
CA ILE A 73 3.88 -3.67 -27.34
C ILE A 73 4.60 -2.72 -26.38
N TYR A 74 3.98 -2.40 -25.21
CA TYR A 74 4.37 -1.23 -24.42
C TYR A 74 5.36 -1.53 -23.28
N GLY A 75 5.83 -2.77 -23.11
CA GLY A 75 6.88 -3.08 -22.13
C GLY A 75 8.17 -2.33 -22.47
N ALA A 76 8.74 -1.64 -21.49
CA ALA A 76 9.98 -0.91 -21.67
C ALA A 76 11.19 -1.86 -21.68
N PRO A 77 11.99 -1.90 -22.76
CA PRO A 77 13.14 -2.79 -22.82
C PRO A 77 14.24 -2.42 -21.83
N GLU A 78 14.38 -1.16 -21.44
CA GLU A 78 15.36 -0.72 -20.44
C GLU A 78 15.15 -1.39 -19.08
N TYR A 79 13.90 -1.71 -18.73
CA TYR A 79 13.59 -2.44 -17.52
C TYR A 79 14.19 -3.86 -17.54
N LEU A 80 14.16 -4.51 -18.71
CA LEU A 80 14.55 -5.91 -18.89
C LEU A 80 16.00 -6.10 -19.38
N ASN A 81 16.55 -5.12 -20.09
CA ASN A 81 17.87 -5.22 -20.68
C ASN A 81 18.98 -4.87 -19.69
N PRO A 82 20.16 -5.52 -19.78
CA PRO A 82 21.32 -5.12 -19.00
C PRO A 82 21.79 -3.71 -19.40
N PRO A 83 22.56 -3.02 -18.54
CA PRO A 83 23.13 -1.71 -18.85
C PRO A 83 23.94 -1.72 -20.15
N GLY A 84 23.82 -0.67 -20.96
CA GLY A 84 24.59 -0.48 -22.20
C GLY A 84 24.04 -1.20 -23.44
N GLY A 85 22.88 -1.88 -23.34
CA GLY A 85 22.16 -2.41 -24.47
C GLY A 85 21.54 -1.29 -25.31
N THR A 86 21.46 -1.49 -26.65
CA THR A 86 20.69 -0.60 -27.51
C THR A 86 19.22 -0.92 -27.43
N ASN A 87 18.41 0.08 -27.09
CA ASN A 87 16.95 -0.06 -27.00
C ASN A 87 16.30 0.43 -28.29
N PRO A 88 15.25 -0.24 -28.81
CA PRO A 88 14.48 0.29 -29.92
C PRO A 88 13.78 1.59 -29.49
N PRO A 89 13.39 2.47 -30.41
CA PRO A 89 12.56 3.62 -30.05
C PRO A 89 11.21 3.16 -29.45
N PRO A 90 10.56 3.99 -28.61
CA PRO A 90 9.25 3.67 -28.03
C PRO A 90 8.22 3.33 -29.11
N PRO A 91 7.20 2.50 -28.80
CA PRO A 91 6.19 2.09 -29.78
C PRO A 91 5.50 3.27 -30.49
N TRP A 92 5.23 4.36 -29.79
CA TRP A 92 4.61 5.57 -30.37
C TRP A 92 5.51 6.36 -31.32
N LYS A 93 6.81 6.07 -31.34
CA LYS A 93 7.78 6.62 -32.31
C LYS A 93 8.09 5.66 -33.47
N GLN A 94 7.51 4.46 -33.49
CA GLN A 94 7.73 3.46 -34.53
C GLN A 94 6.61 3.49 -35.59
N PRO A 95 6.90 3.16 -36.87
CA PRO A 95 5.85 2.98 -37.86
C PRO A 95 4.89 1.85 -37.49
N ILE A 96 3.58 2.08 -37.62
CA ILE A 96 2.52 1.11 -37.25
C ILE A 96 2.74 -0.24 -37.95
N ALA A 97 3.17 -0.23 -39.21
CA ALA A 97 3.45 -1.47 -39.98
C ALA A 97 4.53 -2.34 -39.30
N SER A 98 5.60 -1.73 -38.77
CA SER A 98 6.67 -2.48 -38.09
C SER A 98 6.25 -3.05 -36.75
N ILE A 99 5.26 -2.46 -36.10
CA ILE A 99 4.67 -2.95 -34.84
C ILE A 99 3.76 -4.15 -35.13
N SER A 100 2.88 -4.05 -36.16
CA SER A 100 1.92 -5.09 -36.49
C SER A 100 2.59 -6.39 -36.99
N GLU A 101 3.69 -6.31 -37.70
CA GLU A 101 4.46 -7.51 -38.10
C GLU A 101 5.01 -8.30 -36.90
N LYS A 102 5.46 -7.59 -35.86
CA LYS A 102 6.05 -8.17 -34.64
C LYS A 102 5.00 -8.55 -33.60
N LEU A 103 3.82 -7.98 -33.70
CA LEU A 103 2.78 -8.12 -32.67
C LEU A 103 2.34 -9.57 -32.50
N ALA A 104 1.96 -10.24 -33.58
CA ALA A 104 1.46 -11.62 -33.53
C ALA A 104 2.47 -12.61 -32.91
N ALA A 105 3.77 -12.44 -33.22
CA ALA A 105 4.83 -13.26 -32.63
C ALA A 105 5.02 -12.97 -31.14
N LYS A 106 4.96 -11.69 -30.74
CA LYS A 106 5.04 -11.28 -29.32
C LYS A 106 3.82 -11.71 -28.52
N GLU A 107 2.63 -11.59 -29.08
CA GLU A 107 1.38 -12.06 -28.46
C GLU A 107 1.41 -13.57 -28.23
N ALA A 108 1.81 -14.34 -29.23
CA ALA A 108 1.94 -15.80 -29.11
C ALA A 108 2.95 -16.20 -28.03
N ALA A 109 4.11 -15.51 -27.95
CA ALA A 109 5.12 -15.73 -26.93
C ALA A 109 4.58 -15.38 -25.53
N TYR A 110 3.91 -14.25 -25.38
CA TYR A 110 3.30 -13.84 -24.12
C TYR A 110 2.23 -14.82 -23.63
N GLN A 111 1.37 -15.25 -24.55
CA GLN A 111 0.27 -16.18 -24.24
C GLN A 111 0.75 -17.56 -23.80
N GLN A 112 1.90 -18.02 -24.32
CA GLN A 112 2.51 -19.29 -23.93
C GLN A 112 3.25 -19.25 -22.60
N ILE A 113 3.88 -18.11 -22.28
CA ILE A 113 4.81 -18.00 -21.15
C ILE A 113 4.14 -17.37 -19.94
N PHE A 114 3.14 -16.48 -20.15
CA PHE A 114 2.62 -15.61 -19.11
C PHE A 114 1.27 -16.07 -18.57
N THR A 115 1.30 -16.65 -17.39
CA THR A 115 0.11 -16.99 -16.60
C THR A 115 -0.13 -15.93 -15.53
N ASN A 116 -1.36 -15.40 -15.44
CA ASN A 116 -1.72 -14.46 -14.41
C ASN A 116 -1.85 -15.16 -13.05
N HIS A 117 -0.80 -15.07 -12.25
CA HIS A 117 -0.75 -15.66 -10.92
C HIS A 117 -1.50 -14.86 -9.85
N GLU A 118 -1.96 -13.64 -10.17
CA GLU A 118 -2.81 -12.82 -9.30
C GLU A 118 -4.32 -13.07 -9.50
N ALA A 119 -4.70 -14.07 -10.30
CA ALA A 119 -6.10 -14.37 -10.63
C ALA A 119 -7.03 -14.55 -9.42
N ALA A 120 -6.50 -14.99 -8.26
CA ALA A 120 -7.23 -15.12 -7.01
C ALA A 120 -7.17 -13.87 -6.12
N SER A 121 -6.61 -12.76 -6.60
CA SER A 121 -6.54 -11.51 -5.83
C SER A 121 -7.93 -10.95 -5.55
N PRO A 122 -8.15 -10.36 -4.35
CA PRO A 122 -9.46 -9.82 -3.98
C PRO A 122 -9.99 -8.75 -4.93
N PRO A 123 -11.32 -8.63 -5.11
CA PRO A 123 -11.95 -8.02 -6.28
C PRO A 123 -12.03 -6.48 -6.27
N LEU A 124 -11.91 -5.82 -5.11
CA LEU A 124 -12.32 -4.42 -4.98
C LEU A 124 -11.49 -3.47 -5.85
N TYR A 125 -10.16 -3.61 -5.82
CA TYR A 125 -9.31 -2.78 -6.67
C TYR A 125 -9.61 -2.98 -8.16
N TYR A 126 -9.76 -4.22 -8.59
CA TYR A 126 -9.97 -4.55 -10.00
C TYR A 126 -11.34 -4.11 -10.51
N GLY A 127 -12.36 -4.12 -9.65
CA GLY A 127 -13.66 -3.53 -9.99
C GLY A 127 -13.57 -2.02 -10.20
N VAL A 128 -12.82 -1.31 -9.34
CA VAL A 128 -12.57 0.14 -9.50
C VAL A 128 -11.71 0.42 -10.73
N ALA A 129 -10.62 -0.31 -10.91
CA ALA A 129 -9.68 -0.14 -12.03
C ALA A 129 -10.32 -0.54 -13.37
N GLY A 130 -11.17 -1.57 -13.40
CA GLY A 130 -11.96 -1.95 -14.59
C GLY A 130 -12.94 -0.85 -15.01
N GLY A 131 -13.67 -0.26 -14.05
CA GLY A 131 -14.53 0.90 -14.33
C GLY A 131 -13.73 2.11 -14.82
N TRP A 132 -12.51 2.30 -14.31
CA TRP A 132 -11.61 3.36 -14.77
C TRP A 132 -11.06 3.11 -16.19
N TRP A 133 -10.79 1.84 -16.53
CA TRP A 133 -10.49 1.41 -17.90
C TRP A 133 -11.62 1.74 -18.87
N ASP A 134 -12.85 1.39 -18.53
CA ASP A 134 -14.02 1.69 -19.35
C ASP A 134 -14.25 3.20 -19.53
N LEU A 135 -14.01 3.98 -18.48
CA LEU A 135 -14.08 5.43 -18.58
C LEU A 135 -13.02 5.98 -19.55
N GLY A 136 -11.80 5.46 -19.54
CA GLY A 136 -10.74 5.83 -20.49
C GLY A 136 -11.15 5.52 -21.94
N LYS A 137 -11.73 4.34 -22.18
CA LYS A 137 -12.26 3.95 -23.50
C LYS A 137 -13.42 4.84 -23.93
N LEU A 138 -14.32 5.21 -23.01
CA LEU A 138 -15.41 6.14 -23.26
C LEU A 138 -14.89 7.52 -23.67
N LEU A 139 -13.78 7.97 -23.09
CA LEU A 139 -13.06 9.19 -23.44
C LEU A 139 -12.23 9.05 -24.73
N LYS A 140 -12.33 7.90 -25.43
CA LYS A 140 -11.61 7.58 -26.67
C LYS A 140 -10.09 7.56 -26.51
N MET A 141 -9.61 7.21 -25.31
CA MET A 141 -8.19 6.95 -25.09
C MET A 141 -7.83 5.57 -25.62
N ASP A 142 -6.66 5.44 -26.21
CA ASP A 142 -6.12 4.19 -26.73
C ASP A 142 -4.61 4.09 -26.54
N GLY A 143 -4.03 2.94 -26.84
CA GLY A 143 -2.59 2.71 -26.81
C GLY A 143 -1.93 3.15 -25.51
N ALA A 144 -0.81 3.85 -25.61
CA ALA A 144 -0.06 4.36 -24.47
C ALA A 144 -0.87 5.35 -23.62
N SER A 145 -1.73 6.18 -24.23
CA SER A 145 -2.56 7.13 -23.50
C SER A 145 -3.54 6.45 -22.56
N LEU A 146 -4.13 5.31 -22.95
CA LEU A 146 -5.00 4.52 -22.10
C LEU A 146 -4.24 3.85 -20.94
N LEU A 147 -3.01 3.38 -21.18
CA LEU A 147 -2.18 2.81 -20.13
C LEU A 147 -1.77 3.87 -19.09
N TYR A 148 -1.39 5.07 -19.49
CA TYR A 148 -1.12 6.16 -18.53
C TYR A 148 -2.38 6.60 -17.81
N TRP A 149 -3.53 6.64 -18.49
CA TRP A 149 -4.83 6.87 -17.85
C TRP A 149 -5.07 5.88 -16.71
N MET A 150 -4.76 4.61 -16.92
CA MET A 150 -4.88 3.60 -15.86
C MET A 150 -4.01 3.92 -14.63
N ARG A 151 -2.77 4.37 -14.83
CA ARG A 151 -1.91 4.81 -13.73
C ARG A 151 -2.43 6.05 -13.02
N PHE A 152 -3.07 6.96 -13.75
CA PHE A 152 -3.61 8.20 -13.19
C PHE A 152 -4.80 7.99 -12.24
N LEU A 153 -5.36 6.77 -12.16
CA LEU A 153 -6.25 6.40 -11.05
C LEU A 153 -5.60 6.64 -9.67
N ASN A 154 -4.30 6.46 -9.58
CA ASN A 154 -3.56 6.60 -8.33
C ASN A 154 -3.51 8.06 -7.83
N VAL A 155 -3.64 9.04 -8.72
CA VAL A 155 -3.60 10.47 -8.40
C VAL A 155 -4.69 10.87 -7.40
N PRO A 156 -5.99 10.65 -7.66
CA PRO A 156 -7.02 10.92 -6.67
C PRO A 156 -6.95 10.01 -5.45
N LEU A 157 -6.49 8.76 -5.59
CA LEU A 157 -6.39 7.83 -4.47
C LEU A 157 -5.39 8.33 -3.42
N VAL A 158 -4.19 8.77 -3.82
CA VAL A 158 -3.18 9.29 -2.88
C VAL A 158 -3.62 10.62 -2.26
N ALA A 159 -4.29 11.50 -3.00
CA ALA A 159 -4.90 12.71 -2.43
C ALA A 159 -5.90 12.38 -1.31
N LEU A 160 -6.75 11.36 -1.53
CA LEU A 160 -7.69 10.88 -0.51
C LEU A 160 -6.98 10.23 0.69
N VAL A 161 -5.88 9.51 0.47
CA VAL A 161 -5.06 8.96 1.57
C VAL A 161 -4.46 10.07 2.42
N ALA A 162 -3.94 11.14 1.79
CA ALA A 162 -3.43 12.31 2.52
C ALA A 162 -4.53 12.99 3.35
N TRP A 163 -5.73 13.12 2.80
CA TRP A 163 -6.89 13.60 3.54
C TRP A 163 -7.25 12.72 4.74
N LEU A 164 -7.28 11.39 4.55
CA LEU A 164 -7.51 10.44 5.65
C LEU A 164 -6.41 10.49 6.71
N GLY A 165 -5.14 10.65 6.29
CA GLY A 165 -4.02 10.85 7.20
C GLY A 165 -4.20 12.07 8.09
N TRP A 166 -4.66 13.18 7.51
CA TRP A 166 -5.02 14.36 8.29
C TRP A 166 -6.18 14.10 9.27
N LEU A 167 -7.24 13.40 8.83
CA LEU A 167 -8.35 13.05 9.70
C LEU A 167 -7.90 12.18 10.88
N ALA A 168 -7.08 11.16 10.63
CA ALA A 168 -6.52 10.30 11.66
C ALA A 168 -5.67 11.08 12.66
N ALA A 169 -4.75 11.91 12.15
CA ALA A 169 -3.90 12.76 12.98
C ALA A 169 -4.70 13.77 13.81
N ARG A 170 -5.73 14.39 13.21
CA ARG A 170 -6.61 15.35 13.89
C ARG A 170 -7.47 14.70 14.98
N MET A 171 -7.93 13.47 14.76
CA MET A 171 -8.70 12.73 15.76
C MET A 171 -7.82 12.29 16.93
N THR A 172 -6.59 11.85 16.63
CA THR A 172 -5.66 11.36 17.65
C THR A 172 -5.01 12.50 18.43
N PHE A 173 -4.60 13.57 17.75
CA PHE A 173 -3.87 14.71 18.31
C PHE A 173 -4.53 16.06 17.99
N PRO A 174 -5.74 16.33 18.49
CA PRO A 174 -6.53 17.51 18.11
C PRO A 174 -5.83 18.84 18.40
N GLU A 175 -5.01 18.89 19.46
CA GLU A 175 -4.31 20.11 19.89
C GLU A 175 -2.89 20.24 19.28
N ASN A 176 -2.40 19.24 18.57
CA ASN A 176 -1.04 19.26 18.01
C ASN A 176 -1.04 19.51 16.50
N LEU A 177 -0.92 20.80 16.12
CA LEU A 177 -0.90 21.23 14.72
C LEU A 177 0.24 20.57 13.93
N PHE A 178 1.42 20.36 14.56
CA PHE A 178 2.56 19.75 13.89
C PHE A 178 2.22 18.35 13.40
N ILE A 179 1.70 17.47 14.26
CA ILE A 179 1.33 16.09 13.87
C ILE A 179 0.20 16.11 12.82
N ARG A 180 -0.80 17.00 12.99
CA ARG A 180 -1.93 17.12 12.06
C ARG A 180 -1.50 17.47 10.64
N LEU A 181 -0.46 18.25 10.45
CA LEU A 181 0.06 18.61 9.13
C LEU A 181 1.21 17.72 8.68
N ALA A 182 2.02 17.17 9.59
CA ALA A 182 3.12 16.27 9.24
C ALA A 182 2.64 15.00 8.57
N VAL A 183 1.56 14.37 9.08
CA VAL A 183 1.06 13.11 8.51
C VAL A 183 0.63 13.27 7.04
N PRO A 184 -0.26 14.20 6.65
CA PRO A 184 -0.62 14.37 5.25
C PRO A 184 0.54 14.84 4.36
N LEU A 185 1.49 15.64 4.87
CA LEU A 185 2.70 16.04 4.15
C LEU A 185 3.60 14.85 3.85
N LEU A 186 3.82 13.97 4.83
CA LEU A 186 4.61 12.74 4.64
C LEU A 186 3.94 11.79 3.65
N ILE A 187 2.61 11.71 3.59
CA ILE A 187 1.89 10.95 2.57
C ILE A 187 2.07 11.59 1.19
N ALA A 188 1.91 12.91 1.10
CA ALA A 188 1.97 13.64 -0.16
C ALA A 188 3.35 13.56 -0.85
N PHE A 189 4.42 13.39 -0.09
CA PHE A 189 5.81 13.29 -0.58
C PHE A 189 6.43 11.92 -0.30
N LEU A 190 5.61 10.87 -0.12
CA LEU A 190 6.11 9.51 0.08
C LEU A 190 6.73 9.00 -1.23
N PRO A 191 8.04 8.66 -1.27
CA PRO A 191 8.73 8.21 -2.48
C PRO A 191 8.45 6.74 -2.76
N GLN A 192 7.17 6.38 -2.89
CA GLN A 192 6.73 5.00 -3.01
C GLN A 192 6.41 4.65 -4.47
N SER A 193 7.33 3.98 -5.15
CA SER A 193 7.21 3.64 -6.57
C SER A 193 5.94 2.84 -6.93
N THR A 194 5.34 2.14 -5.97
CA THR A 194 4.06 1.45 -6.16
C THR A 194 2.92 2.42 -6.50
N PHE A 195 2.99 3.68 -6.05
CA PHE A 195 1.99 4.69 -6.37
C PHE A 195 2.05 5.16 -7.84
N TYR A 196 3.10 4.78 -8.56
CA TYR A 196 3.34 5.17 -9.96
C TYR A 196 2.95 4.09 -10.97
N ALA A 197 2.45 2.94 -10.50
CA ALA A 197 2.11 1.80 -11.32
C ALA A 197 0.66 1.34 -11.10
N ILE A 198 0.13 0.55 -12.03
CA ILE A 198 -1.15 -0.13 -11.88
C ILE A 198 -0.96 -1.26 -10.87
N ASN A 199 -1.44 -1.06 -9.64
CA ASN A 199 -1.26 -2.03 -8.56
C ASN A 199 -2.33 -1.89 -7.49
N ASN A 200 -2.82 -3.01 -6.94
CA ASN A 200 -3.84 -3.01 -5.90
C ASN A 200 -3.34 -2.48 -4.54
N ASP A 201 -2.01 -2.42 -4.33
CA ASP A 201 -1.42 -1.85 -3.13
C ASP A 201 -1.80 -0.38 -2.92
N VAL A 202 -2.05 0.37 -4.00
CA VAL A 202 -2.37 1.81 -3.92
C VAL A 202 -3.71 2.08 -3.23
N LEU A 203 -4.68 1.16 -3.36
CA LEU A 203 -5.99 1.30 -2.73
C LEU A 203 -5.96 0.87 -1.24
N THR A 204 -4.97 0.07 -0.82
CA THR A 204 -4.93 -0.47 0.56
C THR A 204 -4.83 0.59 1.64
N PRO A 205 -4.00 1.67 1.54
CA PRO A 205 -3.93 2.70 2.56
C PRO A 205 -5.21 3.54 2.65
N LEU A 206 -5.98 3.65 1.56
CA LEU A 206 -7.28 4.33 1.57
C LEU A 206 -8.31 3.51 2.32
N THR A 207 -8.47 2.24 1.98
CA THR A 207 -9.50 1.36 2.58
C THR A 207 -9.19 1.07 4.04
N PHE A 208 -7.96 0.73 4.38
CA PHE A 208 -7.58 0.50 5.77
C PHE A 208 -7.49 1.79 6.59
N GLY A 209 -7.00 2.90 6.00
CA GLY A 209 -7.02 4.21 6.65
C GLY A 209 -8.43 4.65 7.02
N ALA A 210 -9.43 4.39 6.16
CA ALA A 210 -10.83 4.62 6.47
C ALA A 210 -11.32 3.74 7.64
N ALA A 211 -10.95 2.45 7.64
CA ALA A 211 -11.27 1.55 8.75
C ALA A 211 -10.66 2.03 10.07
N PHE A 212 -9.39 2.43 10.05
CA PHE A 212 -8.68 2.97 11.21
C PHE A 212 -9.41 4.21 11.78
N VAL A 213 -9.70 5.21 10.95
CA VAL A 213 -10.41 6.43 11.36
C VAL A 213 -11.80 6.13 11.91
N LEU A 214 -12.55 5.24 11.25
CA LEU A 214 -13.91 4.90 11.67
C LEU A 214 -13.95 4.10 12.95
N LEU A 215 -12.99 3.20 13.20
CA LEU A 215 -12.86 2.49 14.48
C LEU A 215 -12.52 3.45 15.61
N LEU A 216 -11.57 4.37 15.41
CA LEU A 216 -11.26 5.39 16.42
C LEU A 216 -12.51 6.24 16.72
N LYS A 217 -13.22 6.72 15.71
CA LYS A 217 -14.45 7.48 15.86
C LYS A 217 -15.53 6.69 16.60
N LEU A 218 -15.66 5.39 16.34
CA LEU A 218 -16.65 4.53 16.96
C LEU A 218 -16.42 4.41 18.47
N PHE A 219 -15.17 4.14 18.88
CA PHE A 219 -14.83 3.84 20.27
C PHE A 219 -14.47 5.07 21.12
N ASP A 220 -14.24 6.23 20.50
CA ASP A 220 -14.07 7.51 21.20
C ASP A 220 -15.44 8.16 21.55
N ALA A 221 -16.52 7.72 20.92
CA ALA A 221 -17.86 8.25 21.18
C ALA A 221 -18.42 7.76 22.53
N GLU A 222 -19.16 8.63 23.24
CA GLU A 222 -19.85 8.26 24.50
C GLU A 222 -20.83 7.09 24.30
N LYS A 223 -21.48 7.04 23.15
CA LYS A 223 -22.38 5.96 22.70
C LYS A 223 -21.99 5.49 21.32
N LEU A 224 -21.87 4.18 21.14
CA LEU A 224 -21.58 3.58 19.85
C LEU A 224 -22.76 3.80 18.89
N SER A 225 -22.47 4.32 17.71
CA SER A 225 -23.47 4.53 16.65
C SER A 225 -23.52 3.33 15.72
N PRO A 226 -24.71 2.73 15.46
CA PRO A 226 -24.85 1.65 14.48
C PRO A 226 -24.38 2.05 13.07
N LEU A 227 -24.63 3.31 12.66
CA LEU A 227 -24.18 3.80 11.34
C LEU A 227 -22.65 3.88 11.25
N THR A 228 -21.99 4.40 12.29
CA THR A 228 -20.52 4.43 12.34
C THR A 228 -19.95 3.00 12.40
N ALA A 229 -20.60 2.10 13.12
CA ALA A 229 -20.23 0.69 13.21
C ALA A 229 -20.36 -0.01 11.83
N ALA A 230 -21.47 0.22 11.12
CA ALA A 230 -21.64 -0.29 9.75
C ALA A 230 -20.56 0.22 8.81
N ALA A 231 -20.27 1.52 8.84
CA ALA A 231 -19.22 2.11 8.02
C ALA A 231 -17.83 1.54 8.33
N ALA A 232 -17.51 1.35 9.62
CA ALA A 232 -16.25 0.73 10.05
C ALA A 232 -16.14 -0.73 9.59
N GLY A 233 -17.21 -1.51 9.73
CA GLY A 233 -17.24 -2.90 9.24
C GLY A 233 -17.08 -3.00 7.72
N LEU A 234 -17.79 -2.17 6.96
CA LEU A 234 -17.63 -2.10 5.50
C LEU A 234 -16.21 -1.66 5.09
N ALA A 235 -15.59 -0.73 5.81
CA ALA A 235 -14.21 -0.31 5.54
C ALA A 235 -13.20 -1.43 5.84
N LEU A 236 -13.40 -2.23 6.89
CA LEU A 236 -12.60 -3.44 7.17
C LEU A 236 -12.78 -4.48 6.07
N ALA A 237 -14.02 -4.72 5.63
CA ALA A 237 -14.30 -5.61 4.50
C ALA A 237 -13.63 -5.09 3.22
N ALA A 238 -13.71 -3.79 2.94
CA ALA A 238 -13.06 -3.17 1.79
C ALA A 238 -11.53 -3.33 1.84
N ALA A 239 -10.89 -3.18 3.00
CA ALA A 239 -9.46 -3.41 3.16
C ALA A 239 -9.08 -4.86 2.83
N PHE A 240 -9.84 -5.85 3.33
CA PHE A 240 -9.66 -7.26 3.01
C PHE A 240 -9.89 -7.54 1.51
N LEU A 241 -10.98 -7.00 0.95
CA LEU A 241 -11.34 -7.18 -0.46
C LEU A 241 -10.46 -6.39 -1.43
N THR A 242 -9.59 -5.52 -0.95
CA THR A 242 -8.55 -4.87 -1.76
C THR A 242 -7.34 -5.78 -1.93
N LYS A 243 -6.85 -6.38 -0.83
CA LYS A 243 -5.65 -7.22 -0.87
C LYS A 243 -5.58 -8.17 0.32
N SER A 244 -5.21 -9.41 0.05
CA SER A 244 -5.06 -10.45 1.10
C SER A 244 -3.93 -10.15 2.10
N SER A 245 -2.92 -9.36 1.73
CA SER A 245 -1.87 -8.90 2.66
C SER A 245 -2.40 -7.99 3.78
N ASN A 246 -3.64 -7.52 3.71
CA ASN A 246 -4.32 -6.78 4.79
C ASN A 246 -4.91 -7.68 5.89
N VAL A 247 -4.86 -9.01 5.75
CA VAL A 247 -5.32 -9.96 6.80
C VAL A 247 -4.75 -9.64 8.18
N PRO A 248 -3.43 -9.40 8.37
CA PRO A 248 -2.90 -9.04 9.68
C PRO A 248 -3.46 -7.73 10.24
N LEU A 249 -3.81 -6.78 9.38
CA LEU A 249 -4.44 -5.52 9.79
C LEU A 249 -5.88 -5.73 10.28
N VAL A 250 -6.64 -6.57 9.59
CA VAL A 250 -7.99 -6.97 10.01
C VAL A 250 -7.92 -7.73 11.34
N ALA A 251 -6.93 -8.62 11.51
CA ALA A 251 -6.71 -9.34 12.76
C ALA A 251 -6.33 -8.38 13.92
N ALA A 252 -5.45 -7.39 13.66
CA ALA A 252 -5.11 -6.35 14.64
C ALA A 252 -6.34 -5.55 15.07
N CYS A 253 -7.22 -5.19 14.13
CA CYS A 253 -8.50 -4.54 14.44
C CYS A 253 -9.43 -5.45 15.24
N ALA A 254 -9.50 -6.75 14.93
CA ALA A 254 -10.30 -7.70 15.70
C ALA A 254 -9.82 -7.83 17.16
N VAL A 255 -8.50 -7.87 17.38
CA VAL A 255 -7.90 -7.83 18.73
C VAL A 255 -8.27 -6.52 19.44
N PHE A 256 -8.12 -5.38 18.76
CA PHE A 256 -8.49 -4.08 19.32
C PHE A 256 -9.98 -4.01 19.70
N VAL A 257 -10.88 -4.42 18.80
CA VAL A 257 -12.32 -4.47 19.07
C VAL A 257 -12.63 -5.40 20.26
N GLY A 258 -11.98 -6.57 20.31
CA GLY A 258 -12.11 -7.49 21.45
C GLY A 258 -11.71 -6.83 22.77
N MET A 259 -10.59 -6.09 22.80
CA MET A 259 -10.19 -5.32 23.98
C MET A 259 -11.23 -4.24 24.36
N GLN A 260 -11.80 -3.54 23.38
CA GLN A 260 -12.84 -2.54 23.62
C GLN A 260 -14.13 -3.17 24.18
N ILE A 261 -14.50 -4.35 23.69
CA ILE A 261 -15.65 -5.13 24.22
C ILE A 261 -15.43 -5.47 25.71
N LEU A 262 -14.22 -5.92 26.08
CA LEU A 262 -13.88 -6.20 27.49
C LEU A 262 -13.97 -4.93 28.35
N ILE A 263 -13.49 -3.78 27.85
CA ILE A 263 -13.59 -2.50 28.54
C ILE A 263 -15.07 -2.08 28.70
N LEU A 264 -15.90 -2.25 27.68
CA LEU A 264 -17.34 -1.95 27.74
C LEU A 264 -18.06 -2.87 28.73
N ALA A 265 -17.70 -4.16 28.78
CA ALA A 265 -18.22 -5.12 29.72
C ALA A 265 -17.87 -4.73 31.18
N TRP A 266 -16.58 -4.42 31.39
CA TRP A 266 -16.09 -3.97 32.71
C TRP A 266 -16.78 -2.67 33.19
N ARG A 267 -17.10 -1.76 32.27
CA ARG A 267 -17.83 -0.51 32.54
C ARG A 267 -19.36 -0.69 32.65
N GLY A 268 -19.90 -1.89 32.49
CA GLY A 268 -21.35 -2.17 32.50
C GLY A 268 -22.11 -1.60 31.29
N LYS A 269 -21.40 -1.22 30.20
CA LYS A 269 -22.01 -0.61 29.02
C LYS A 269 -22.22 -1.58 27.84
N LEU A 270 -21.90 -2.87 28.02
CA LEU A 270 -21.90 -3.85 26.92
C LEU A 270 -23.31 -4.04 26.35
N SER A 271 -24.35 -4.14 27.19
CA SER A 271 -25.75 -4.35 26.75
C SER A 271 -26.23 -3.22 25.81
N ALA A 272 -25.91 -1.98 26.14
CA ALA A 272 -26.25 -0.81 25.30
C ALA A 272 -25.44 -0.74 24.00
N SER A 273 -24.33 -1.49 23.90
CA SER A 273 -23.41 -1.50 22.75
C SER A 273 -23.60 -2.72 21.84
N LEU A 274 -24.44 -3.69 22.20
CA LEU A 274 -24.60 -4.95 21.45
C LEU A 274 -25.01 -4.74 20.00
N LEU A 275 -26.01 -3.90 19.75
CA LEU A 275 -26.48 -3.65 18.37
C LEU A 275 -25.38 -3.06 17.48
N PRO A 276 -24.67 -1.97 17.85
CA PRO A 276 -23.55 -1.47 17.06
C PRO A 276 -22.44 -2.52 16.84
N LEU A 277 -22.09 -3.32 17.85
CA LEU A 277 -21.07 -4.36 17.73
C LEU A 277 -21.48 -5.48 16.78
N LEU A 278 -22.75 -5.91 16.82
CA LEU A 278 -23.28 -6.88 15.85
C LEU A 278 -23.30 -6.32 14.44
N VAL A 279 -23.69 -5.06 14.27
CA VAL A 279 -23.65 -4.38 12.95
C VAL A 279 -22.23 -4.32 12.42
N LEU A 280 -21.25 -3.93 13.25
CA LEU A 280 -19.83 -3.93 12.87
C LEU A 280 -19.39 -5.32 12.40
N LEU A 281 -19.70 -6.36 13.17
CA LEU A 281 -19.30 -7.73 12.87
C LEU A 281 -19.94 -8.22 11.56
N ILE A 282 -21.25 -8.04 11.38
CA ILE A 282 -21.97 -8.52 10.19
C ILE A 282 -21.48 -7.80 8.93
N THR A 283 -21.34 -6.47 8.97
CA THR A 283 -20.91 -5.69 7.82
C THR A 283 -19.43 -5.92 7.44
N ALA A 284 -18.59 -6.32 8.40
CA ALA A 284 -17.23 -6.76 8.12
C ALA A 284 -17.20 -8.20 7.61
N ALA A 285 -17.81 -9.13 8.36
CA ALA A 285 -17.64 -10.56 8.12
C ALA A 285 -18.35 -11.07 6.86
N LEU A 286 -19.55 -10.55 6.54
CA LEU A 286 -20.35 -11.08 5.42
C LEU A 286 -19.67 -10.92 4.06
N PRO A 287 -19.14 -9.73 3.66
CA PRO A 287 -18.43 -9.60 2.38
C PRO A 287 -17.12 -10.39 2.34
N MET A 288 -16.38 -10.46 3.47
CA MET A 288 -15.16 -11.27 3.53
C MET A 288 -15.48 -12.76 3.37
N ALA A 289 -16.49 -13.27 4.07
CA ALA A 289 -16.91 -14.68 3.99
C ALA A 289 -17.39 -15.03 2.59
N ALA A 290 -18.13 -14.13 1.92
CA ALA A 290 -18.57 -14.33 0.53
C ALA A 290 -17.38 -14.52 -0.41
N TRP A 291 -16.34 -13.67 -0.30
CA TRP A 291 -15.13 -13.81 -1.10
C TRP A 291 -14.34 -15.09 -0.74
N MET A 292 -14.19 -15.39 0.55
CA MET A 292 -13.53 -16.63 0.99
C MET A 292 -14.26 -17.89 0.46
N ALA A 293 -15.60 -17.89 0.45
CA ALA A 293 -16.39 -18.97 -0.13
C ALA A 293 -16.17 -19.08 -1.65
N TRP A 294 -16.11 -17.94 -2.35
CA TRP A 294 -15.74 -17.89 -3.77
C TRP A 294 -14.35 -18.50 -4.01
N CYS A 295 -13.34 -18.12 -3.24
CA CYS A 295 -12.00 -18.68 -3.34
C CYS A 295 -11.99 -20.19 -3.08
N LYS A 296 -12.70 -20.64 -2.04
CA LYS A 296 -12.81 -22.08 -1.74
C LYS A 296 -13.39 -22.87 -2.88
N THR A 297 -14.43 -22.33 -3.53
CA THR A 297 -15.13 -23.02 -4.64
C THR A 297 -14.28 -23.07 -5.91
N ASN A 298 -13.55 -21.98 -6.24
CA ASN A 298 -12.85 -21.85 -7.52
C ASN A 298 -11.36 -22.21 -7.44
N PHE A 299 -10.70 -21.97 -6.30
CA PHE A 299 -9.25 -22.15 -6.13
C PHE A 299 -8.90 -23.24 -5.11
N GLY A 300 -9.88 -23.87 -4.47
CA GLY A 300 -9.68 -25.00 -3.57
C GLY A 300 -9.35 -24.65 -2.11
N ASP A 301 -9.04 -23.38 -1.80
CA ASP A 301 -8.79 -22.90 -0.42
C ASP A 301 -9.47 -21.56 -0.19
N TYR A 302 -9.67 -21.19 1.11
CA TYR A 302 -10.37 -19.97 1.50
C TYR A 302 -9.61 -18.67 1.20
N THR A 303 -8.32 -18.74 0.90
CA THR A 303 -7.47 -17.57 0.60
C THR A 303 -7.24 -17.41 -0.90
N GLY A 304 -7.53 -18.45 -1.71
CA GLY A 304 -7.20 -18.50 -3.12
C GLY A 304 -5.70 -18.61 -3.42
N SER A 305 -4.87 -18.84 -2.38
CA SER A 305 -3.41 -18.79 -2.52
C SER A 305 -2.78 -20.09 -3.01
N SER A 306 -3.44 -21.24 -2.85
CA SER A 306 -2.86 -22.55 -3.20
C SER A 306 -2.40 -22.66 -4.65
N PRO A 307 -3.17 -22.21 -5.68
CA PRO A 307 -2.70 -22.26 -7.06
C PRO A 307 -1.48 -21.36 -7.31
N LYS A 308 -1.45 -20.16 -6.71
CA LYS A 308 -0.29 -19.24 -6.80
C LYS A 308 0.95 -19.85 -6.16
N ILE A 309 0.82 -20.43 -4.97
CA ILE A 309 1.92 -21.09 -4.26
C ILE A 309 2.48 -22.26 -5.10
N ALA A 310 1.59 -23.08 -5.67
CA ALA A 310 1.99 -24.17 -6.56
C ALA A 310 2.66 -23.66 -7.85
N PHE A 311 2.14 -22.60 -8.46
CA PHE A 311 2.72 -21.98 -9.66
C PHE A 311 4.12 -21.41 -9.39
N LEU A 312 4.33 -20.79 -8.22
CA LEU A 312 5.63 -20.28 -7.80
C LEU A 312 6.61 -21.37 -7.33
N GLY A 313 6.16 -22.62 -7.23
CA GLY A 313 6.96 -23.75 -6.79
C GLY A 313 7.29 -23.76 -5.29
N TRP A 314 6.57 -22.94 -4.48
CA TRP A 314 6.81 -22.87 -3.04
C TRP A 314 6.33 -24.12 -2.33
N THR A 315 7.10 -24.61 -1.37
CA THR A 315 6.74 -25.73 -0.52
C THR A 315 6.66 -25.32 0.95
N GLN A 316 5.88 -26.05 1.74
CA GLN A 316 5.77 -25.74 3.18
C GLN A 316 6.93 -26.33 3.96
N ASN A 317 7.58 -25.52 4.78
CA ASN A 317 8.55 -25.98 5.76
C ASN A 317 7.84 -26.74 6.90
N PRO A 318 8.29 -27.96 7.26
CA PRO A 318 7.81 -28.63 8.47
C PRO A 318 8.01 -27.75 9.72
N SER A 319 7.02 -27.71 10.59
CA SER A 319 7.02 -26.81 11.78
C SER A 319 8.22 -27.00 12.71
N GLN A 320 8.81 -28.21 12.73
CA GLN A 320 10.03 -28.52 13.51
C GLN A 320 11.26 -27.70 13.07
N PHE A 321 11.29 -27.22 11.82
CA PHE A 321 12.40 -26.41 11.29
C PHE A 321 12.16 -24.89 11.37
N TRP A 322 10.98 -24.44 11.85
CA TRP A 322 10.64 -23.02 11.88
C TRP A 322 11.63 -22.22 12.73
N LEU A 323 12.01 -22.73 13.91
CA LEU A 323 12.94 -22.05 14.82
C LEU A 323 14.41 -22.03 14.33
N SER A 324 14.75 -22.85 13.34
CA SER A 324 16.07 -22.82 12.70
C SER A 324 16.18 -21.79 11.56
N HIS A 325 15.08 -21.10 11.24
CA HIS A 325 15.08 -20.11 10.18
C HIS A 325 16.01 -18.94 10.49
N PRO A 326 16.78 -18.42 9.50
CA PRO A 326 17.74 -17.33 9.70
C PRO A 326 17.14 -16.04 10.31
N ILE A 327 15.84 -15.84 10.22
CA ILE A 327 15.16 -14.67 10.81
C ILE A 327 15.33 -14.57 12.33
N PHE A 328 15.55 -15.71 13.01
CA PHE A 328 15.76 -15.75 14.47
C PHE A 328 17.21 -15.48 14.87
N ILE A 329 18.11 -15.29 13.91
CA ILE A 329 19.49 -14.85 14.15
C ILE A 329 19.56 -13.34 13.98
N GLY A 330 20.30 -12.64 14.84
CA GLY A 330 20.29 -11.16 14.90
C GLY A 330 20.53 -10.44 13.56
N HIS A 331 21.46 -10.93 12.72
CA HIS A 331 21.70 -10.37 11.40
C HIS A 331 20.55 -10.66 10.41
N GLY A 332 19.88 -11.81 10.50
CA GLY A 332 18.73 -12.14 9.65
C GLY A 332 17.48 -11.34 10.03
N LEU A 333 17.24 -11.16 11.36
CA LEU A 333 16.18 -10.26 11.81
C LEU A 333 16.43 -8.82 11.37
N TRP A 334 17.66 -8.35 11.47
CA TRP A 334 18.03 -7.01 11.01
C TRP A 334 17.82 -6.83 9.51
N TYR A 335 18.26 -7.81 8.72
CA TYR A 335 18.03 -7.82 7.26
C TYR A 335 16.53 -7.74 6.95
N PHE A 336 15.72 -8.60 7.58
CA PHE A 336 14.27 -8.63 7.41
C PHE A 336 13.61 -7.29 7.73
N VAL A 337 13.92 -6.69 8.88
CA VAL A 337 13.35 -5.41 9.31
C VAL A 337 13.81 -4.28 8.38
N LYS A 338 15.12 -4.21 8.10
CA LYS A 338 15.70 -3.18 7.23
C LYS A 338 15.07 -3.19 5.85
N GLN A 339 15.01 -4.35 5.18
CA GLN A 339 14.48 -4.45 3.82
C GLN A 339 12.99 -4.14 3.76
N ASN A 340 12.20 -4.63 4.72
CA ASN A 340 10.79 -4.29 4.79
C ASN A 340 10.57 -2.79 5.00
N LEU A 341 11.34 -2.12 5.84
CA LEU A 341 11.24 -0.66 6.03
C LEU A 341 11.69 0.09 4.78
N THR A 342 12.79 -0.32 4.14
CA THR A 342 13.28 0.32 2.92
C THR A 342 12.23 0.24 1.79
N THR A 343 11.71 -0.96 1.51
CA THR A 343 10.71 -1.15 0.46
C THR A 343 9.32 -0.61 0.84
N PHE A 344 9.03 -0.43 2.13
CA PHE A 344 7.84 0.29 2.58
C PHE A 344 7.91 1.79 2.26
N TRP A 345 9.08 2.43 2.42
CA TRP A 345 9.26 3.85 2.10
C TRP A 345 9.37 4.11 0.60
N GLN A 346 10.15 3.32 -0.12
CA GLN A 346 10.57 3.62 -1.50
C GLN A 346 9.95 2.71 -2.57
N GLY A 347 9.38 1.55 -2.16
CA GLY A 347 8.87 0.55 -3.09
C GLY A 347 9.98 -0.34 -3.67
N GLU A 348 9.69 -0.96 -4.82
CA GLU A 348 10.51 -2.02 -5.44
C GLU A 348 10.67 -1.77 -6.95
N ALA A 349 11.09 -0.56 -7.32
CA ALA A 349 11.38 -0.26 -8.72
C ALA A 349 12.71 -0.88 -9.15
N LEU A 350 12.73 -1.45 -10.35
CA LEU A 350 13.92 -1.98 -11.00
C LEU A 350 14.26 -1.13 -12.24
N TRP A 351 15.54 -1.06 -12.52
CA TRP A 351 16.06 -0.44 -13.73
C TRP A 351 17.26 -1.25 -14.23
N HIS A 352 17.26 -1.68 -15.47
CA HIS A 352 18.28 -2.59 -16.01
C HIS A 352 18.51 -3.83 -15.11
N ARG A 353 17.43 -4.41 -14.58
CA ARG A 353 17.44 -5.55 -13.63
C ARG A 353 18.11 -5.26 -12.28
N GLN A 354 18.42 -4.01 -11.99
CA GLN A 354 18.99 -3.59 -10.71
C GLN A 354 17.95 -2.79 -9.91
N PRO A 355 17.86 -2.96 -8.59
CA PRO A 355 17.02 -2.11 -7.77
C PRO A 355 17.44 -0.65 -7.88
N LEU A 356 16.48 0.24 -8.06
CA LEU A 356 16.68 1.68 -7.92
C LEU A 356 16.77 2.01 -6.43
N ALA A 357 17.99 2.15 -5.92
CA ALA A 357 18.24 2.39 -4.49
C ALA A 357 19.55 3.14 -4.26
N LEU A 358 19.59 3.91 -3.18
CA LEU A 358 20.81 4.53 -2.64
C LEU A 358 20.97 4.08 -1.18
N PRO A 359 22.00 3.29 -0.84
CA PRO A 359 22.17 2.70 0.49
C PRO A 359 22.15 3.70 1.65
N GLY A 360 22.68 4.93 1.45
CA GLY A 360 22.63 5.99 2.46
C GLY A 360 21.24 6.54 2.71
N VAL A 361 20.41 6.63 1.66
CA VAL A 361 19.01 7.02 1.75
C VAL A 361 18.20 5.96 2.48
N ASP A 362 18.37 4.68 2.10
CA ASP A 362 17.73 3.54 2.76
C ASP A 362 18.01 3.54 4.26
N GLN A 363 19.28 3.69 4.63
CA GLN A 363 19.68 3.71 6.02
C GLN A 363 19.05 4.88 6.79
N THR A 364 18.92 6.03 6.16
CA THR A 364 18.31 7.23 6.77
C THR A 364 16.84 6.96 7.11
N TYR A 365 16.05 6.41 6.19
CA TYR A 365 14.65 6.04 6.44
C TYR A 365 14.52 5.02 7.57
N VAL A 366 15.37 3.99 7.59
CA VAL A 366 15.33 2.96 8.63
C VAL A 366 15.66 3.56 10.00
N VAL A 367 16.73 4.34 10.11
CA VAL A 367 17.16 4.95 11.39
C VAL A 367 16.10 5.94 11.90
N LEU A 368 15.57 6.80 11.05
CA LEU A 368 14.53 7.75 11.43
C LEU A 368 13.27 7.03 11.90
N THR A 369 12.87 5.96 11.20
CA THR A 369 11.69 5.16 11.57
C THR A 369 11.86 4.51 12.93
N LEU A 370 12.96 3.78 13.13
CA LEU A 370 13.21 3.08 14.38
C LEU A 370 13.38 4.06 15.55
N GLY A 371 14.04 5.19 15.34
CA GLY A 371 14.20 6.24 16.34
C GLY A 371 12.85 6.87 16.73
N ALA A 372 12.02 7.24 15.73
CA ALA A 372 10.69 7.80 15.99
C ALA A 372 9.78 6.79 16.71
N PHE A 373 9.83 5.52 16.31
CA PHE A 373 9.03 4.46 16.93
C PHE A 373 9.47 4.18 18.36
N ALA A 374 10.77 4.15 18.63
CA ALA A 374 11.30 3.98 19.98
C ALA A 374 10.87 5.13 20.91
N LEU A 375 10.90 6.37 20.43
CA LEU A 375 10.45 7.54 21.20
C LEU A 375 8.95 7.49 21.48
N THR A 376 8.11 7.15 20.48
CA THR A 376 6.67 7.02 20.66
C THR A 376 6.34 5.90 21.65
N MET A 377 7.01 4.74 21.54
CA MET A 377 6.83 3.63 22.46
C MET A 377 7.26 3.99 23.89
N ALA A 378 8.43 4.61 24.04
CA ALA A 378 8.91 5.06 25.36
C ALA A 378 7.91 6.01 26.01
N ALA A 379 7.38 7.00 25.25
CA ALA A 379 6.37 7.94 25.75
C ALA A 379 5.03 7.26 26.11
N LEU A 380 4.66 6.22 25.36
CA LEU A 380 3.44 5.44 25.60
C LEU A 380 3.53 4.61 26.90
N LEU A 381 4.72 4.15 27.27
CA LEU A 381 5.00 3.34 28.46
C LEU A 381 5.30 4.15 29.72
N LEU A 382 5.48 5.47 29.62
CA LEU A 382 5.78 6.35 30.75
C LEU A 382 4.64 6.38 31.81
N ARG A 383 5.02 6.60 33.06
CA ARG A 383 4.07 6.79 34.18
C ARG A 383 4.45 8.09 34.92
N PRO A 384 3.56 9.10 35.00
CA PRO A 384 2.21 9.14 34.44
C PRO A 384 2.24 9.09 32.91
N PRO A 385 1.12 8.62 32.25
CA PRO A 385 1.06 8.53 30.81
C PRO A 385 1.28 9.88 30.15
N ALA A 386 2.10 9.91 29.07
CA ALA A 386 2.34 11.12 28.29
C ALA A 386 1.14 11.47 27.36
N PHE A 387 0.21 10.53 27.19
CA PHE A 387 -0.91 10.62 26.26
C PHE A 387 -2.25 10.43 26.95
N THR A 388 -3.29 11.09 26.43
CA THR A 388 -4.68 10.87 26.86
C THR A 388 -5.18 9.46 26.47
N THR A 389 -6.25 8.99 27.09
CA THR A 389 -6.82 7.65 26.80
C THR A 389 -7.15 7.46 25.31
N PRO A 390 -7.80 8.41 24.59
CA PRO A 390 -8.03 8.27 23.15
C PRO A 390 -6.73 8.18 22.34
N GLN A 391 -5.73 8.97 22.67
CA GLN A 391 -4.40 8.93 22.03
C GLN A 391 -3.72 7.58 22.23
N GLN A 392 -3.76 7.06 23.47
CA GLN A 392 -3.23 5.72 23.77
C GLN A 392 -3.95 4.64 22.96
N SER A 393 -5.29 4.68 22.88
CA SER A 393 -6.06 3.73 22.08
C SER A 393 -5.67 3.74 20.61
N ALA A 394 -5.52 4.93 20.01
CA ALA A 394 -5.10 5.07 18.63
C ALA A 394 -3.66 4.57 18.41
N LEU A 395 -2.74 4.91 19.30
CA LEU A 395 -1.35 4.45 19.23
C LEU A 395 -1.26 2.92 19.44
N TRP A 396 -2.00 2.33 20.37
CA TRP A 396 -2.02 0.86 20.55
C TRP A 396 -2.58 0.15 19.33
N LEU A 397 -3.68 0.66 18.73
CA LEU A 397 -4.18 0.08 17.46
C LEU A 397 -3.14 0.18 16.36
N GLY A 398 -2.47 1.34 16.21
CA GLY A 398 -1.37 1.52 15.26
C GLY A 398 -0.23 0.54 15.50
N PHE A 399 0.17 0.33 16.76
CA PHE A 399 1.20 -0.64 17.13
C PHE A 399 0.82 -2.07 16.77
N LEU A 400 -0.42 -2.48 17.06
CA LEU A 400 -0.93 -3.80 16.68
C LEU A 400 -0.90 -4.00 15.16
N CYS A 401 -1.22 -2.96 14.37
CA CYS A 401 -1.14 -3.02 12.92
C CYS A 401 0.31 -3.21 12.44
N ILE A 402 1.26 -2.46 13.00
CA ILE A 402 2.67 -2.54 12.63
C ILE A 402 3.23 -3.91 12.99
N VAL A 403 3.07 -4.33 14.25
CA VAL A 403 3.58 -5.63 14.73
C VAL A 403 2.89 -6.78 14.00
N GLY A 404 1.58 -6.69 13.78
CA GLY A 404 0.81 -7.70 13.04
C GLY A 404 1.32 -7.89 11.61
N SER A 405 1.61 -6.79 10.89
CA SER A 405 2.14 -6.85 9.53
C SER A 405 3.53 -7.47 9.48
N PHE A 406 4.47 -7.02 10.32
CA PHE A 406 5.81 -7.61 10.39
C PHE A 406 5.78 -9.08 10.81
N SER A 407 4.95 -9.44 11.80
CA SER A 407 4.80 -10.83 12.25
C SER A 407 4.23 -11.72 11.17
N PHE A 408 3.28 -11.22 10.36
CA PHE A 408 2.71 -11.97 9.25
C PHE A 408 3.75 -12.29 8.18
N PHE A 409 4.60 -11.33 7.78
CA PHE A 409 5.66 -11.59 6.81
C PHE A 409 6.81 -12.43 7.37
N ALA A 410 7.10 -12.29 8.66
CA ALA A 410 8.01 -13.19 9.34
C ALA A 410 7.46 -14.64 9.32
N LEU A 411 6.16 -14.82 9.57
CA LEU A 411 5.50 -16.12 9.49
C LEU A 411 5.55 -16.70 8.07
N LEU A 412 5.30 -15.90 7.03
CA LEU A 412 5.42 -16.35 5.64
C LEU A 412 6.85 -16.76 5.30
N SER A 413 7.85 -16.02 5.76
CA SER A 413 9.27 -16.35 5.59
C SER A 413 9.62 -17.71 6.18
N VAL A 414 9.13 -17.98 7.39
CA VAL A 414 9.42 -19.22 8.13
C VAL A 414 8.64 -20.41 7.59
N LYS A 415 7.38 -20.16 7.18
CA LYS A 415 6.42 -21.19 6.76
C LYS A 415 6.77 -21.81 5.41
N TYR A 416 7.38 -21.06 4.50
CA TYR A 416 7.61 -21.50 3.12
C TYR A 416 9.11 -21.64 2.80
N ASP A 417 9.47 -22.75 2.11
CA ASP A 417 10.68 -22.83 1.30
C ASP A 417 10.33 -22.34 -0.11
N PHE A 418 10.99 -21.29 -0.53
CA PHE A 418 10.72 -20.59 -1.80
C PHE A 418 11.38 -21.26 -3.01
N GLN A 419 12.11 -22.34 -2.81
CA GLN A 419 12.76 -23.17 -3.84
C GLN A 419 13.60 -22.29 -4.81
N ASP A 420 13.39 -22.50 -6.12
CA ASP A 420 14.08 -21.77 -7.20
C ASP A 420 13.36 -20.46 -7.61
N CYS A 421 12.39 -19.99 -6.82
CA CYS A 421 11.75 -18.71 -7.04
C CYS A 421 12.79 -17.59 -7.02
N PHE A 422 12.64 -16.61 -7.93
CA PHE A 422 13.59 -15.51 -8.03
C PHE A 422 13.58 -14.63 -6.78
N TYR A 423 12.37 -14.35 -6.24
CA TYR A 423 12.20 -13.51 -5.06
C TYR A 423 10.82 -13.73 -4.40
N PRO A 424 10.78 -14.04 -3.08
CA PRO A 424 11.89 -14.52 -2.25
C PRO A 424 12.47 -15.84 -2.76
N SER A 425 13.67 -16.23 -2.34
CA SER A 425 14.36 -17.42 -2.84
C SER A 425 14.91 -18.25 -1.68
N ARG A 426 15.32 -19.51 -1.98
CA ARG A 426 16.00 -20.36 -0.97
C ARG A 426 17.28 -19.72 -0.44
N ALA A 427 18.04 -19.01 -1.26
CA ALA A 427 19.24 -18.30 -0.85
C ALA A 427 18.94 -17.07 0.03
N HIS A 428 17.79 -16.44 -0.20
CA HIS A 428 17.30 -15.30 0.57
C HIS A 428 15.86 -15.56 1.06
N PRO A 429 15.69 -16.40 2.11
CA PRO A 429 14.40 -16.92 2.52
C PRO A 429 13.60 -15.91 3.35
N PHE A 430 13.60 -14.65 2.95
CA PHE A 430 12.93 -13.58 3.66
C PHE A 430 11.85 -12.93 2.78
N PHE A 431 10.64 -12.87 3.28
CA PHE A 431 9.55 -12.15 2.65
C PHE A 431 9.65 -10.66 3.02
N VAL A 432 10.32 -9.87 2.18
CA VAL A 432 10.74 -8.49 2.52
C VAL A 432 10.18 -7.43 1.58
N SER A 433 8.99 -7.65 1.05
CA SER A 433 8.26 -6.73 0.19
C SER A 433 7.41 -5.76 1.04
N GLY A 434 8.03 -4.69 1.54
CA GLY A 434 7.37 -3.72 2.43
C GLY A 434 6.20 -2.97 1.78
N ARG A 435 6.14 -2.87 0.43
CA ARG A 435 4.97 -2.32 -0.28
C ARG A 435 3.67 -3.05 0.08
N LEU A 436 3.74 -4.34 0.36
CA LEU A 436 2.58 -5.14 0.77
C LEU A 436 2.03 -4.76 2.15
N MET A 437 2.76 -3.95 2.93
CA MET A 437 2.32 -3.40 4.22
C MET A 437 1.68 -2.00 4.09
N LEU A 438 1.53 -1.45 2.87
CA LEU A 438 1.00 -0.09 2.67
C LEU A 438 -0.40 0.11 3.29
N GLY A 439 -1.18 -0.93 3.51
CA GLY A 439 -2.42 -0.82 4.27
C GLY A 439 -2.25 -0.13 5.63
N MET A 440 -1.12 -0.32 6.31
CA MET A 440 -0.85 0.33 7.60
C MET A 440 -0.28 1.76 7.48
N LEU A 441 -0.19 2.35 6.29
CA LEU A 441 0.47 3.64 6.06
C LEU A 441 -0.04 4.75 6.99
N VAL A 442 -1.35 4.88 7.13
CA VAL A 442 -1.95 5.94 7.98
C VAL A 442 -1.56 5.75 9.45
N PRO A 443 -1.81 4.61 10.12
CA PRO A 443 -1.37 4.42 11.51
C PRO A 443 0.15 4.46 11.67
N PHE A 444 0.93 3.97 10.69
CA PHE A 444 2.39 4.06 10.70
C PHE A 444 2.88 5.50 10.74
N LEU A 445 2.33 6.37 9.88
CA LEU A 445 2.75 7.78 9.84
C LEU A 445 2.23 8.59 11.02
N VAL A 446 1.11 8.22 11.65
CA VAL A 446 0.70 8.79 12.93
C VAL A 446 1.74 8.47 14.02
N TRP A 447 2.24 7.24 14.07
CA TRP A 447 3.32 6.84 14.98
C TRP A 447 4.62 7.58 14.69
N PHE A 448 5.01 7.64 13.44
CA PHE A 448 6.23 8.30 12.99
C PHE A 448 6.22 9.81 13.30
N ALA A 449 5.12 10.50 12.95
CA ALA A 449 4.96 11.93 13.22
C ALA A 449 4.92 12.24 14.73
N CYS A 450 4.32 11.36 15.54
CA CYS A 450 4.36 11.46 16.99
C CYS A 450 5.80 11.38 17.52
N GLY A 451 6.60 10.42 17.04
CA GLY A 451 8.00 10.29 17.41
C GLY A 451 8.85 11.49 16.98
N LEU A 452 8.59 12.04 15.79
CA LEU A 452 9.25 13.27 15.34
C LEU A 452 8.89 14.47 16.25
N ASP A 453 7.61 14.60 16.63
CA ASP A 453 7.19 15.69 17.53
C ASP A 453 7.86 15.56 18.90
N LEU A 454 7.99 14.34 19.42
CA LEU A 454 8.69 14.05 20.67
C LEU A 454 10.19 14.37 20.57
N LEU A 455 10.84 14.00 19.47
CA LEU A 455 12.24 14.33 19.20
C LEU A 455 12.44 15.85 19.20
N LEU A 456 11.52 16.57 18.60
CA LEU A 456 11.57 18.02 18.41
C LEU A 456 10.87 18.82 19.53
N LYS A 457 10.50 18.17 20.64
CA LYS A 457 9.64 18.79 21.66
C LYS A 457 10.26 20.03 22.34
N ARG A 458 11.60 20.16 22.32
CA ARG A 458 12.31 21.31 22.88
C ARG A 458 12.27 22.55 21.98
N PHE A 459 11.86 22.40 20.73
CA PHE A 459 11.83 23.47 19.73
C PHE A 459 10.43 24.06 19.57
N GLY A 460 10.35 25.33 19.20
CA GLY A 460 9.09 25.99 18.84
C GLY A 460 8.51 25.46 17.52
N TYR A 461 7.25 25.77 17.27
CA TYR A 461 6.55 25.29 16.06
C TYR A 461 7.26 25.66 14.76
N ALA A 462 7.77 26.91 14.63
CA ALA A 462 8.49 27.33 13.42
C ALA A 462 9.70 26.42 13.12
N THR A 463 10.51 26.11 14.13
CA THR A 463 11.67 25.21 13.98
C THR A 463 11.25 23.80 13.64
N LYS A 464 10.17 23.27 14.28
CA LYS A 464 9.63 21.93 13.96
C LYS A 464 9.20 21.84 12.50
N PHE A 465 8.48 22.85 11.99
CA PHE A 465 8.06 22.89 10.59
C PHE A 465 9.23 23.06 9.63
N PHE A 466 10.23 23.86 9.99
CA PHE A 466 11.45 23.99 9.19
C PHE A 466 12.20 22.65 9.07
N MET A 467 12.32 21.89 10.17
CA MET A 467 12.92 20.55 10.14
C MET A 467 12.09 19.55 9.36
N LEU A 468 10.75 19.63 9.45
CA LEU A 468 9.86 18.81 8.62
C LEU A 468 10.03 19.14 7.13
N LEU A 469 10.10 20.41 6.74
CA LEU A 469 10.38 20.81 5.36
C LEU A 469 11.76 20.32 4.89
N GLY A 470 12.76 20.32 5.75
CA GLY A 470 14.07 19.71 5.46
C GLY A 470 13.96 18.20 5.19
N LEU A 471 13.14 17.47 5.98
CA LEU A 471 12.87 16.06 5.75
C LEU A 471 12.14 15.83 4.40
N LEU A 472 11.11 16.63 4.10
CA LEU A 472 10.39 16.52 2.83
C LEU A 472 11.28 16.86 1.63
N ALA A 473 12.15 17.86 1.76
CA ALA A 473 13.16 18.18 0.74
C ALA A 473 14.16 17.03 0.54
N PHE A 474 14.58 16.36 1.62
CA PHE A 474 15.39 15.14 1.53
C PHE A 474 14.64 14.01 0.82
N MET A 475 13.36 13.78 1.17
CA MET A 475 12.53 12.75 0.53
C MET A 475 12.43 13.00 -0.98
N LEU A 476 12.04 14.21 -1.38
CA LEU A 476 11.89 14.56 -2.80
C LEU A 476 13.23 14.55 -3.56
N ALA A 477 14.29 15.10 -2.96
CA ALA A 477 15.61 15.13 -3.61
C ALA A 477 16.20 13.73 -3.77
N SER A 478 16.05 12.86 -2.76
CA SER A 478 16.50 11.47 -2.85
C SER A 478 15.73 10.70 -3.92
N GLU A 479 14.42 10.86 -3.98
CA GLU A 479 13.58 10.24 -5.00
C GLU A 479 13.95 10.70 -6.41
N ILE A 480 14.04 12.00 -6.66
CA ILE A 480 14.48 12.52 -7.96
C ILE A 480 15.86 11.98 -8.35
N THR A 481 16.79 11.88 -7.38
CA THR A 481 18.13 11.37 -7.65
C THR A 481 18.13 9.90 -8.00
N ILE A 482 17.32 9.09 -7.28
CA ILE A 482 17.17 7.65 -7.53
C ILE A 482 16.51 7.40 -8.89
N ASP A 483 15.46 8.16 -9.20
CA ASP A 483 14.63 7.96 -10.39
C ASP A 483 15.08 8.80 -11.61
N LEU A 484 16.23 9.50 -11.51
CA LEU A 484 16.76 10.30 -12.62
C LEU A 484 16.89 9.51 -13.93
N PRO A 485 17.35 8.24 -13.93
CA PRO A 485 17.41 7.42 -15.17
C PRO A 485 16.03 7.22 -15.80
N VAL A 486 14.97 7.12 -14.97
CA VAL A 486 13.59 6.95 -15.40
C VAL A 486 13.08 8.21 -16.09
N PHE A 487 13.35 9.40 -15.54
CA PHE A 487 12.97 10.67 -16.16
C PHE A 487 13.71 10.99 -17.45
N SER A 488 14.96 10.58 -17.56
CA SER A 488 15.79 10.82 -18.76
C SER A 488 15.49 9.88 -19.93
N ASN A 489 14.57 8.95 -19.74
CA ASN A 489 14.24 7.91 -20.70
C ASN A 489 13.16 8.36 -21.68
N GLU A 490 13.18 7.85 -22.92
CA GLU A 490 12.15 8.17 -23.92
C GLU A 490 10.85 7.39 -23.77
N TYR A 491 10.82 6.33 -22.94
CA TYR A 491 9.65 5.47 -22.70
C TYR A 491 8.75 6.03 -21.59
N ASN A 492 8.41 7.31 -21.65
CA ASN A 492 7.53 7.96 -20.69
C ASN A 492 6.48 8.84 -21.35
N TRP A 493 5.48 9.26 -20.59
CA TRP A 493 4.34 10.05 -21.07
C TRP A 493 4.76 11.40 -21.71
N PHE A 494 5.84 12.01 -21.24
CA PHE A 494 6.32 13.29 -21.75
C PHE A 494 6.87 13.22 -23.17
N HIS A 495 7.06 12.01 -23.71
CA HIS A 495 7.54 11.75 -25.06
C HIS A 495 6.49 11.09 -25.98
N LEU A 496 5.20 11.04 -25.54
CA LEU A 496 4.07 10.57 -26.36
C LEU A 496 3.78 11.46 -27.58
#